data_e25780e17f77c7a21c28a5a93c886628
#
_entry.id   e25780e17f77c7a21c28a5a93c886628
#
_cell.length_a   1.000
_cell.length_b   1.000
_cell.length_c   1.000
_cell.angle_alpha   90.00
_cell.angle_beta   90.00
_cell.angle_gamma   90.00
#
_symmetry.space_group_name_H-M   'P 1'
#
loop_
_entity.id
_entity.type
_entity.pdbx_description
1 polymer ?
#
loop_
_entity_poly.entity_id
_entity_poly.type
_entity_poly.pdbx_seq_one_letter_code
_entity_poly.pdbx_strand_id
1 'polypeptide(L)' 'MTAKELKRKLVAAGWTITEGTNHSVVTHPGKPGRKIPIHRHTGDIPAGTLNKILKDTGLK' A
#
# COMPACT_ATOMS: atom_id res chain seq x y z
N MET A 1 9.46 -8.30 -0.44
CA MET A 1 9.21 -6.98 0.19
C MET A 1 8.22 -7.12 1.32
N THR A 2 8.52 -6.53 2.47
CA THR A 2 7.62 -6.55 3.61
C THR A 2 6.59 -5.43 3.50
N ALA A 3 5.48 -5.56 4.26
CA ALA A 3 4.46 -4.51 4.30
C ALA A 3 5.05 -3.18 4.78
N LYS A 4 5.99 -3.23 5.73
CA LYS A 4 6.65 -2.04 6.25
C LYS A 4 7.45 -1.32 5.16
N GLU A 5 8.18 -2.08 4.36
CA GLU A 5 8.95 -1.52 3.25
C GLU A 5 8.03 -0.92 2.20
N LEU A 6 6.93 -1.61 1.88
CA LEU A 6 5.96 -1.11 0.91
C LEU A 6 5.33 0.19 1.39
N LYS A 7 4.91 0.26 2.66
CA LYS A 7 4.35 1.48 3.22
C LYS A 7 5.32 2.64 3.12
N ARG A 8 6.60 2.39 3.40
CA ARG A 8 7.63 3.43 3.30
C ARG A 8 7.75 3.96 1.88
N LYS A 9 7.73 3.08 0.89
CA LYS A 9 7.77 3.49 -0.52
C LYS A 9 6.53 4.29 -0.91
N LEU A 10 5.37 3.89 -0.42
CA LEU A 10 4.12 4.59 -0.73
C LEU A 10 4.12 5.99 -0.13
N VAL A 11 4.57 6.14 1.11
CA VAL A 11 4.66 7.46 1.74
C VAL A 11 5.63 8.36 0.98
N ALA A 12 6.75 7.80 0.54
CA ALA A 12 7.72 8.56 -0.25
C ALA A 12 7.14 9.01 -1.59
N ALA A 13 6.15 8.28 -2.10
CA ALA A 13 5.46 8.62 -3.36
C ALA A 13 4.26 9.55 -3.15
N GLY A 14 4.03 10.01 -1.93
CA GLY A 14 2.94 10.94 -1.62
C GLY A 14 1.65 10.30 -1.15
N TRP A 15 1.64 9.00 -0.89
CA TRP A 15 0.46 8.31 -0.40
C TRP A 15 0.30 8.47 1.10
N THR A 16 -0.94 8.52 1.57
CA THR A 16 -1.27 8.58 2.99
C THR A 16 -1.72 7.20 3.46
N ILE A 17 -1.20 6.77 4.60
CA ILE A 17 -1.55 5.46 5.15
C ILE A 17 -2.41 5.65 6.39
N THR A 18 -3.59 5.04 6.37
CA THR A 18 -4.50 5.03 7.52
C THR A 18 -4.53 3.62 8.10
N GLU A 19 -4.18 3.50 9.36
CA GLU A 19 -4.16 2.20 10.03
C GLU A 19 -5.57 1.78 10.44
N GLY A 20 -5.97 0.57 10.03
CA GLY A 20 -7.23 -0.04 10.44
C GLY A 20 -7.00 -1.18 11.42
N THR A 21 -8.08 -1.85 11.80
CA THR A 21 -8.02 -2.95 12.76
C THR A 21 -7.25 -4.15 12.19
N ASN A 22 -7.59 -4.58 10.99
CA ASN A 22 -7.01 -5.77 10.38
C ASN A 22 -6.15 -5.47 9.17
N HIS A 23 -6.21 -4.24 8.67
CA HIS A 23 -5.43 -3.85 7.48
C HIS A 23 -5.23 -2.35 7.46
N SER A 24 -4.27 -1.92 6.66
CA SER A 24 -4.02 -0.50 6.44
C SER A 24 -4.68 -0.09 5.12
N VAL A 25 -5.15 1.15 5.06
CA VAL A 25 -5.73 1.69 3.82
C VAL A 25 -4.82 2.80 3.32
N VAL A 26 -4.48 2.75 2.04
CA VAL A 26 -3.61 3.72 1.40
C VAL A 26 -4.44 4.61 0.49
N THR A 27 -4.32 5.93 0.67
CA THR A 27 -5.03 6.92 -0.13
C THR A 27 -4.07 7.96 -0.66
N HIS A 28 -4.44 8.63 -1.75
CA HIS A 28 -3.62 9.69 -2.34
C HIS A 28 -4.47 10.95 -2.51
N PRO A 29 -3.98 12.11 -2.06
CA PRO A 29 -4.76 13.36 -2.17
C PRO A 29 -5.05 13.76 -3.62
N GLY A 30 -4.17 13.41 -4.55
CA GLY A 30 -4.39 13.68 -5.97
C GLY A 30 -5.30 12.69 -6.66
N LYS A 31 -5.72 11.64 -5.98
CA LYS A 31 -6.60 10.60 -6.52
C LYS A 31 -7.71 10.29 -5.52
N PRO A 32 -8.64 11.24 -5.32
CA PRO A 32 -9.71 11.05 -4.36
C PRO A 32 -10.60 9.87 -4.76
N GLY A 33 -11.04 9.11 -3.78
CA GLY A 33 -11.85 7.94 -4.02
C GLY A 33 -11.08 6.64 -4.23
N ARG A 34 -9.78 6.71 -4.48
CA ARG A 34 -8.97 5.51 -4.62
C ARG A 34 -8.47 5.09 -3.25
N LYS A 35 -8.91 3.92 -2.80
CA LYS A 35 -8.51 3.35 -1.52
C LYS A 35 -7.95 1.96 -1.77
N ILE A 36 -6.73 1.74 -1.35
CA ILE A 36 -6.05 0.46 -1.57
C ILE A 36 -5.80 -0.20 -0.22
N PRO A 37 -6.47 -1.32 0.08
CA PRO A 37 -6.24 -2.02 1.33
C PRO A 37 -4.93 -2.80 1.27
N ILE A 38 -4.16 -2.73 2.35
CA ILE A 38 -2.95 -3.51 2.50
C ILE A 38 -3.11 -4.38 3.74
N HIS A 39 -3.18 -5.69 3.53
CA HIS A 39 -3.28 -6.62 4.64
C HIS A 39 -1.98 -6.65 5.42
N ARG A 40 -2.09 -6.81 6.73
CA ARG A 40 -0.91 -6.94 7.57
C ARG A 40 -0.33 -8.34 7.40
N HIS A 41 0.94 -8.37 7.05
CA HIS A 41 1.68 -9.62 6.89
C HIS A 41 2.86 -9.62 7.85
N THR A 42 3.13 -10.78 8.43
CA THR A 42 4.28 -10.94 9.33
C THR A 42 5.58 -11.22 8.58
N GLY A 43 5.51 -11.37 7.28
CA GLY A 43 6.66 -11.63 6.43
C GLY A 43 6.54 -10.89 5.13
N ASP A 44 7.11 -11.45 4.09
CA ASP A 44 7.07 -10.85 2.77
C ASP A 44 5.66 -10.90 2.18
N ILE A 45 5.32 -9.82 1.47
CA ILE A 45 4.06 -9.76 0.73
C ILE A 45 4.16 -10.70 -0.48
N PRO A 46 3.15 -11.54 -0.74
CA PRO A 46 3.16 -12.39 -1.93
C PRO A 46 3.35 -11.54 -3.19
N ALA A 47 4.13 -12.07 -4.14
CA ALA A 47 4.49 -11.34 -5.34
C ALA A 47 3.29 -10.85 -6.13
N GLY A 48 2.25 -11.68 -6.26
CA GLY A 48 1.03 -11.27 -6.98
C GLY A 48 0.33 -10.11 -6.33
N THR A 49 0.20 -10.14 -5.01
CA THR A 49 -0.42 -9.05 -4.24
C THR A 49 0.43 -7.78 -4.33
N LEU A 50 1.74 -7.92 -4.20
CA LEU A 50 2.67 -6.80 -4.29
C LEU A 50 2.58 -6.13 -5.64
N ASN A 51 2.61 -6.90 -6.72
CA ASN A 51 2.53 -6.38 -8.08
C ASN A 51 1.24 -5.62 -8.31
N LYS A 52 0.12 -6.13 -7.79
CA LYS A 52 -1.16 -5.46 -7.92
C LYS A 52 -1.15 -4.10 -7.21
N ILE A 53 -0.60 -4.05 -6.01
CA ILE A 53 -0.52 -2.81 -5.24
C ILE A 53 0.38 -1.80 -5.96
N LEU A 54 1.53 -2.23 -6.42
CA LEU A 54 2.47 -1.36 -7.14
C LEU A 54 1.84 -0.82 -8.42
N LYS A 55 1.10 -1.65 -9.14
CA LYS A 55 0.41 -1.24 -10.35
C LYS A 55 -0.70 -0.24 -10.03
N ASP A 56 -1.49 -0.51 -8.99
CA ASP A 56 -2.60 0.36 -8.60
C ASP A 56 -2.11 1.72 -8.11
N THR A 57 -0.93 1.77 -7.50
CA THR A 57 -0.35 3.02 -7.00
C THR A 57 0.52 3.74 -8.03
N GLY A 58 0.76 3.11 -9.16
CA GLY A 58 1.59 3.70 -10.21
C GLY A 58 3.08 3.63 -9.94
N LEU A 59 3.52 2.83 -8.99
CA LEU A 59 4.94 2.67 -8.66
C LEU A 59 5.64 1.66 -9.56
N LYS A 60 4.90 0.96 -10.38
CA LYS A 60 5.46 -0.02 -11.29
C LYS A 60 5.09 0.29 -12.73
#